data_53cd91f110425cd2ddf50157ea8dfc69
#
_entry.id   53cd91f110425cd2ddf50157ea8dfc69
#
_cell.length_a   1.000
_cell.length_b   1.000
_cell.length_c   1.000
_cell.angle_alpha   90.00
_cell.angle_beta   90.00
_cell.angle_gamma   90.00
#
_symmetry.space_group_name_H-M   'P 1'
#
loop_
_entity.id
_entity.type
_entity.pdbx_description
1 polymer ?
#
loop_
_entity_poly.entity_id
_entity_poly.type
_entity_poly.pdbx_seq_one_letter_code
_entity_poly.pdbx_strand_id
1 'polypeptide(L)'
;VFIASDMYLPEALLKDILISNGYEIEKVPVYISCEYNKVKHNGSLFKLILWKEGFDASKTLFIGDNLRSDVQRAVDNGLLAEHYPKAIDEFKKNNLFKPDVLGFVYKENFLFHLGMIANKLFDNPFVPFDHKTSINNSSALLGYYIFGPLVLSLTHWLIQNTKNSNYEKILFSSRDSRVI
;
A
#
# COMPACT_ATOMS: atom_id res chain seq x y z
N VAL A 1 -15.65 8.99 -14.21
CA VAL A 1 -14.85 8.18 -13.24
C VAL A 1 -15.81 7.30 -12.47
N PHE A 2 -15.41 6.07 -12.15
CA PHE A 2 -16.16 5.13 -11.30
C PHE A 2 -15.17 4.28 -10.49
N ILE A 3 -15.66 3.68 -9.41
CA ILE A 3 -14.91 2.70 -8.59
C ILE A 3 -15.60 1.35 -8.70
N ALA A 4 -14.84 0.27 -8.88
CA ALA A 4 -15.36 -1.09 -8.90
C ALA A 4 -14.51 -2.01 -8.00
N SER A 5 -15.17 -2.77 -7.12
CA SER A 5 -14.47 -3.65 -6.19
C SER A 5 -15.21 -4.97 -5.97
N ASP A 6 -14.45 -6.06 -6.01
CA ASP A 6 -14.93 -7.37 -5.57
C ASP A 6 -14.71 -7.48 -4.06
N MET A 7 -15.71 -7.14 -3.27
CA MET A 7 -15.66 -7.20 -1.80
C MET A 7 -17.05 -7.39 -1.19
N TYR A 8 -17.05 -7.62 0.12
CA TYR A 8 -18.24 -7.92 0.91
C TYR A 8 -18.72 -6.73 1.77
N LEU A 9 -17.99 -5.60 1.75
CA LEU A 9 -18.44 -4.38 2.44
C LEU A 9 -19.44 -3.63 1.58
N PRO A 10 -20.53 -3.08 2.17
CA PRO A 10 -21.50 -2.27 1.42
C PRO A 10 -20.90 -0.96 0.92
N GLU A 11 -21.48 -0.42 -0.16
CA GLU A 11 -21.06 0.84 -0.79
C GLU A 11 -20.94 1.99 0.21
N ALA A 12 -21.93 2.16 1.06
CA ALA A 12 -21.97 3.24 2.04
C ALA A 12 -20.74 3.22 2.95
N LEU A 13 -20.41 2.05 3.51
CA LEU A 13 -19.24 1.89 4.38
C LEU A 13 -17.93 2.15 3.63
N LEU A 14 -17.81 1.66 2.40
CA LEU A 14 -16.62 1.92 1.59
C LEU A 14 -16.45 3.42 1.29
N LYS A 15 -17.54 4.10 0.94
CA LYS A 15 -17.53 5.56 0.75
C LYS A 15 -17.10 6.29 2.01
N ASP A 16 -17.66 5.95 3.16
CA ASP A 16 -17.29 6.56 4.44
C ASP A 16 -15.80 6.38 4.76
N ILE A 17 -15.25 5.17 4.52
CA ILE A 17 -13.82 4.90 4.68
C ILE A 17 -12.98 5.79 3.74
N LEU A 18 -13.32 5.89 2.48
CA LEU A 18 -12.56 6.67 1.51
C LEU A 18 -12.64 8.17 1.82
N ILE A 19 -13.82 8.69 2.13
CA ILE A 19 -14.03 10.10 2.49
C ILE A 19 -13.26 10.46 3.77
N SER A 20 -13.30 9.60 4.78
CA SER A 20 -12.56 9.81 6.03
C SER A 20 -11.04 9.80 5.83
N ASN A 21 -10.56 9.21 4.73
CA ASN A 21 -9.16 9.26 4.32
C ASN A 21 -8.84 10.38 3.30
N GLY A 22 -9.76 11.31 3.09
CA GLY A 22 -9.53 12.52 2.29
C GLY A 22 -9.81 12.37 0.78
N TYR A 23 -10.48 11.29 0.35
CA TYR A 23 -10.87 11.15 -1.05
C TYR A 23 -12.21 11.84 -1.33
N GLU A 24 -12.26 12.72 -2.33
CA GLU A 24 -13.47 13.41 -2.77
C GLU A 24 -14.28 12.53 -3.74
N ILE A 25 -15.01 11.57 -3.20
CA ILE A 25 -15.73 10.56 -3.99
C ILE A 25 -17.25 10.61 -3.80
N GLU A 26 -17.81 11.64 -3.20
CA GLU A 26 -19.24 11.74 -2.89
C GLU A 26 -20.13 11.55 -4.14
N LYS A 27 -19.65 12.06 -5.28
CA LYS A 27 -20.35 11.99 -6.56
C LYS A 27 -19.85 10.89 -7.49
N VAL A 28 -18.87 10.10 -7.04
CA VAL A 28 -18.30 9.01 -7.85
C VAL A 28 -19.17 7.77 -7.71
N PRO A 29 -19.67 7.17 -8.80
CA PRO A 29 -20.35 5.89 -8.75
C PRO A 29 -19.44 4.79 -8.23
N VAL A 30 -19.92 3.97 -7.31
CA VAL A 30 -19.20 2.86 -6.71
C VAL A 30 -19.96 1.57 -6.95
N TYR A 31 -19.28 0.56 -7.47
CA TYR A 31 -19.85 -0.74 -7.80
C TYR A 31 -19.19 -1.83 -6.98
N ILE A 32 -19.94 -2.41 -6.06
CA ILE A 32 -19.46 -3.46 -5.15
C ILE A 32 -20.09 -4.80 -5.51
N SER A 33 -19.28 -5.83 -5.62
CA SER A 33 -19.73 -7.14 -6.06
C SER A 33 -20.84 -7.72 -5.19
N CYS A 34 -20.82 -7.53 -3.88
CA CYS A 34 -21.84 -8.06 -2.97
C CYS A 34 -23.22 -7.40 -3.15
N GLU A 35 -23.29 -6.15 -3.59
CA GLU A 35 -24.58 -5.45 -3.77
C GLU A 35 -25.24 -5.79 -5.10
N TYR A 36 -24.44 -5.99 -6.13
CA TYR A 36 -24.96 -6.29 -7.47
C TYR A 36 -24.98 -7.78 -7.80
N ASN A 37 -24.45 -8.62 -6.91
CA ASN A 37 -24.27 -10.05 -7.18
C ASN A 37 -23.52 -10.31 -8.51
N LYS A 38 -22.55 -9.45 -8.81
CA LYS A 38 -21.70 -9.45 -10.00
C LYS A 38 -20.26 -9.26 -9.57
N VAL A 39 -19.32 -9.93 -10.26
CA VAL A 39 -17.88 -9.89 -9.89
C VAL A 39 -17.02 -9.54 -11.10
N LYS A 40 -15.89 -8.88 -10.84
CA LYS A 40 -14.89 -8.60 -11.87
C LYS A 40 -14.26 -9.89 -12.39
N HIS A 41 -14.04 -10.85 -11.50
CA HIS A 41 -13.39 -12.12 -11.82
C HIS A 41 -13.98 -12.86 -13.03
N ASN A 42 -15.29 -12.80 -13.25
CA ASN A 42 -15.96 -13.38 -14.42
C ASN A 42 -16.41 -12.33 -15.45
N GLY A 43 -16.06 -11.07 -15.26
CA GLY A 43 -16.40 -9.95 -16.15
C GLY A 43 -17.82 -9.42 -16.00
N SER A 44 -18.67 -10.04 -15.19
CA SER A 44 -20.07 -9.64 -15.09
C SER A 44 -20.27 -8.25 -14.48
N LEU A 45 -19.37 -7.81 -13.60
CA LEU A 45 -19.41 -6.47 -13.02
C LEU A 45 -19.07 -5.42 -14.08
N PHE A 46 -18.10 -5.65 -14.95
CA PHE A 46 -17.78 -4.74 -16.05
C PHE A 46 -18.94 -4.56 -17.01
N LYS A 47 -19.62 -5.66 -17.39
CA LYS A 47 -20.82 -5.60 -18.25
C LYS A 47 -21.94 -4.77 -17.62
N LEU A 48 -22.16 -4.93 -16.31
CA LEU A 48 -23.13 -4.15 -15.57
C LEU A 48 -22.79 -2.65 -15.60
N ILE A 49 -21.54 -2.28 -15.32
CA ILE A 49 -21.08 -0.90 -15.27
C ILE A 49 -21.24 -0.24 -16.65
N LEU A 50 -20.72 -0.89 -17.69
CA LEU A 50 -20.82 -0.38 -19.06
C LEU A 50 -22.28 -0.15 -19.50
N TRP A 51 -23.17 -1.09 -19.18
CA TRP A 51 -24.61 -0.98 -19.49
C TRP A 51 -25.28 0.14 -18.69
N LYS A 52 -25.00 0.22 -17.38
CA LYS A 52 -25.69 1.16 -16.47
C LYS A 52 -25.27 2.60 -16.71
N GLU A 53 -23.98 2.83 -16.99
CA GLU A 53 -23.42 4.16 -17.23
C GLU A 53 -23.48 4.57 -18.71
N GLY A 54 -23.79 3.65 -19.61
CA GLY A 54 -23.77 3.91 -21.06
C GLY A 54 -22.37 4.18 -21.61
N PHE A 55 -21.33 3.65 -20.98
CA PHE A 55 -19.95 3.87 -21.39
C PHE A 55 -19.59 3.04 -22.63
N ASP A 56 -18.84 3.67 -23.54
CA ASP A 56 -18.16 2.97 -24.62
C ASP A 56 -16.94 2.22 -24.04
N ALA A 57 -16.97 0.90 -24.10
CA ALA A 57 -15.92 0.06 -23.57
C ALA A 57 -14.54 0.43 -24.17
N SER A 58 -14.48 0.68 -25.49
CA SER A 58 -13.25 1.00 -26.19
C SER A 58 -12.62 2.36 -25.78
N LYS A 59 -13.38 3.20 -25.11
CA LYS A 59 -12.95 4.51 -24.58
C LYS A 59 -12.87 4.54 -23.05
N THR A 60 -13.08 3.41 -22.40
CA THR A 60 -13.06 3.29 -20.94
C THR A 60 -11.79 2.59 -20.52
N LEU A 61 -10.96 3.27 -19.72
CA LEU A 61 -9.76 2.71 -19.12
C LEU A 61 -10.08 2.22 -17.70
N PHE A 62 -9.75 0.97 -17.42
CA PHE A 62 -9.78 0.40 -16.09
C PHE A 62 -8.34 0.23 -15.56
N ILE A 63 -8.10 0.71 -14.34
CA ILE A 63 -6.80 0.58 -13.65
C ILE A 63 -6.99 -0.30 -12.43
N GLY A 64 -6.16 -1.32 -12.27
CA GLY A 64 -6.25 -2.21 -11.13
C GLY A 64 -5.00 -3.02 -10.88
N ASP A 65 -4.94 -3.63 -9.70
CA ASP A 65 -3.75 -4.33 -9.20
C ASP A 65 -3.72 -5.83 -9.56
N ASN A 66 -4.85 -6.40 -9.90
CA ASN A 66 -4.95 -7.82 -10.19
C ASN A 66 -4.92 -8.07 -11.71
N LEU A 67 -3.83 -8.69 -12.18
CA LEU A 67 -3.64 -8.99 -13.62
C LEU A 67 -4.79 -9.79 -14.23
N ARG A 68 -5.43 -10.69 -13.47
CA ARG A 68 -6.51 -11.52 -13.99
C ARG A 68 -7.87 -10.85 -13.91
N SER A 69 -8.28 -10.41 -12.72
CA SER A 69 -9.63 -9.86 -12.51
C SER A 69 -9.78 -8.43 -12.96
N ASP A 70 -8.71 -7.63 -12.95
CA ASP A 70 -8.78 -6.22 -13.29
C ASP A 70 -8.29 -5.96 -14.72
N VAL A 71 -7.15 -6.54 -15.12
CA VAL A 71 -6.58 -6.27 -16.43
C VAL A 71 -7.19 -7.20 -17.48
N GLN A 72 -6.99 -8.51 -17.35
CA GLN A 72 -7.44 -9.45 -18.38
C GLN A 72 -8.96 -9.42 -18.57
N ARG A 73 -9.73 -9.40 -17.46
CA ARG A 73 -11.20 -9.37 -17.56
C ARG A 73 -11.76 -8.03 -18.08
N ALA A 74 -11.09 -6.91 -17.81
CA ALA A 74 -11.46 -5.64 -18.44
C ALA A 74 -11.26 -5.72 -19.95
N VAL A 75 -10.10 -6.20 -20.41
CA VAL A 75 -9.80 -6.39 -21.85
C VAL A 75 -10.77 -7.38 -22.49
N ASP A 76 -11.09 -8.51 -21.86
CA ASP A 76 -12.06 -9.49 -22.34
C ASP A 76 -13.49 -8.88 -22.54
N ASN A 77 -13.77 -7.79 -21.85
CA ASN A 77 -15.03 -7.04 -21.97
C ASN A 77 -14.92 -5.77 -22.85
N GLY A 78 -13.81 -5.63 -23.57
CA GLY A 78 -13.57 -4.56 -24.54
C GLY A 78 -13.05 -3.24 -23.94
N LEU A 79 -12.77 -3.19 -22.64
CA LEU A 79 -12.17 -2.00 -22.00
C LEU A 79 -10.67 -1.91 -22.32
N LEU A 80 -10.15 -0.70 -22.25
CA LEU A 80 -8.72 -0.50 -22.08
C LEU A 80 -8.36 -0.84 -20.62
N ALA A 81 -7.19 -1.42 -20.38
CA ALA A 81 -6.78 -1.77 -19.03
C ALA A 81 -5.32 -1.47 -18.78
N GLU A 82 -5.01 -1.00 -17.57
CA GLU A 82 -3.66 -0.73 -17.11
C GLU A 82 -3.42 -1.43 -15.77
N HIS A 83 -2.28 -2.10 -15.66
CA HIS A 83 -1.89 -2.74 -14.42
C HIS A 83 -1.17 -1.77 -13.50
N TYR A 84 -1.71 -1.53 -12.33
CA TYR A 84 -1.07 -0.78 -11.26
C TYR A 84 -0.72 -1.74 -10.11
N PRO A 85 0.53 -2.23 -10.01
CA PRO A 85 0.91 -3.24 -9.04
C PRO A 85 0.85 -2.69 -7.61
N LYS A 86 0.54 -3.55 -6.64
CA LYS A 86 0.60 -3.17 -5.23
C LYS A 86 2.03 -2.80 -4.83
N ALA A 87 2.18 -1.72 -4.08
CA ALA A 87 3.46 -1.28 -3.55
C ALA A 87 4.20 -2.40 -2.80
N ILE A 88 3.48 -3.25 -2.06
CA ILE A 88 4.07 -4.39 -1.35
C ILE A 88 4.60 -5.48 -2.29
N ASP A 89 3.99 -5.68 -3.45
CA ASP A 89 4.45 -6.69 -4.42
C ASP A 89 5.69 -6.19 -5.16
N GLU A 90 5.76 -4.90 -5.49
CA GLU A 90 6.98 -4.27 -6.01
C GLU A 90 8.12 -4.30 -4.98
N PHE A 91 7.82 -4.02 -3.71
CA PHE A 91 8.77 -4.15 -2.62
C PHE A 91 9.35 -5.56 -2.49
N LYS A 92 8.51 -6.61 -2.59
CA LYS A 92 8.95 -8.01 -2.53
C LYS A 92 9.82 -8.42 -3.72
N LYS A 93 9.61 -7.84 -4.89
CA LYS A 93 10.46 -8.07 -6.08
C LYS A 93 11.84 -7.46 -5.91
N ASN A 94 11.95 -6.43 -5.10
CA ASN A 94 13.22 -5.79 -4.82
C ASN A 94 14.00 -6.61 -3.79
N ASN A 95 15.21 -7.04 -4.13
CA ASN A 95 16.09 -7.86 -3.27
C ASN A 95 16.63 -7.14 -2.02
N LEU A 96 16.11 -5.97 -1.68
CA LEU A 96 16.49 -5.19 -0.50
C LEU A 96 16.31 -5.93 0.82
N PHE A 97 15.29 -6.77 0.88
CA PHE A 97 14.98 -7.56 2.06
C PHE A 97 14.82 -9.01 1.66
N LYS A 98 15.90 -9.77 1.72
CA LYS A 98 15.82 -11.22 1.52
C LYS A 98 14.90 -11.83 2.58
N PRO A 99 14.12 -12.87 2.24
CA PRO A 99 13.22 -13.56 3.17
C PRO A 99 13.89 -14.01 4.48
N ASP A 100 15.20 -14.25 4.47
CA ASP A 100 15.95 -14.70 5.65
C ASP A 100 16.08 -13.62 6.74
N VAL A 101 16.02 -12.36 6.36
CA VAL A 101 15.85 -11.23 7.29
C VAL A 101 14.42 -11.16 7.82
N LEU A 102 13.48 -11.73 7.10
CA LEU A 102 12.05 -11.77 7.41
C LEU A 102 11.67 -12.82 8.46
N GLY A 103 12.60 -13.65 8.95
CA GLY A 103 12.37 -14.49 10.14
C GLY A 103 11.95 -13.71 11.38
N PHE A 104 12.19 -12.39 11.40
CA PHE A 104 11.72 -11.46 12.42
C PHE A 104 10.37 -10.80 12.08
N VAL A 105 9.78 -11.11 10.94
CA VAL A 105 8.69 -10.34 10.28
C VAL A 105 7.32 -10.53 10.91
N TYR A 106 7.13 -11.52 11.77
CA TYR A 106 5.82 -11.81 12.35
C TYR A 106 5.43 -10.95 13.56
N LYS A 107 6.22 -9.92 13.88
CA LYS A 107 5.81 -8.93 14.88
C LYS A 107 5.07 -7.78 14.19
N GLU A 108 3.88 -7.47 14.65
CA GLU A 108 2.96 -6.46 14.09
C GLU A 108 3.64 -5.13 13.79
N ASN A 109 4.51 -4.66 14.68
CA ASN A 109 5.27 -3.41 14.51
C ASN A 109 6.22 -3.45 13.29
N PHE A 110 6.78 -4.59 12.98
CA PHE A 110 7.68 -4.72 11.83
C PHE A 110 6.91 -4.71 10.50
N LEU A 111 5.74 -5.36 10.45
CA LEU A 111 4.86 -5.32 9.27
C LEU A 111 4.39 -3.90 8.97
N PHE A 112 4.10 -3.12 10.00
CA PHE A 112 3.76 -1.70 9.85
C PHE A 112 4.91 -0.90 9.20
N HIS A 113 6.15 -1.08 9.68
CA HIS A 113 7.32 -0.43 9.10
C HIS A 113 7.58 -0.86 7.65
N LEU A 114 7.43 -2.15 7.35
CA LEU A 114 7.54 -2.63 5.96
C LEU A 114 6.48 -2.00 5.05
N GLY A 115 5.24 -1.89 5.54
CA GLY A 115 4.16 -1.22 4.82
C GLY A 115 4.47 0.25 4.54
N MET A 116 5.00 0.98 5.51
CA MET A 116 5.42 2.38 5.33
C MET A 116 6.55 2.50 4.30
N ILE A 117 7.54 1.60 4.34
CA ILE A 117 8.65 1.57 3.38
C ILE A 117 8.12 1.27 1.98
N ALA A 118 7.32 0.23 1.83
CA ALA A 118 6.74 -0.17 0.55
C ALA A 118 5.92 0.97 -0.07
N ASN A 119 5.05 1.59 0.71
CA ASN A 119 4.24 2.72 0.27
C ASN A 119 5.11 3.90 -0.19
N LYS A 120 6.09 4.29 0.61
CA LYS A 120 6.94 5.45 0.28
C LYS A 120 7.79 5.26 -0.97
N LEU A 121 8.29 4.02 -1.21
CA LEU A 121 9.19 3.74 -2.34
C LEU A 121 8.48 3.37 -3.63
N PHE A 122 7.35 2.68 -3.53
CA PHE A 122 6.76 2.00 -4.68
C PHE A 122 5.34 2.47 -5.03
N ASP A 123 4.75 3.34 -4.20
CA ASP A 123 3.39 3.84 -4.41
C ASP A 123 3.37 5.23 -5.06
N ASN A 124 4.30 5.50 -5.95
CA ASN A 124 4.29 6.74 -6.75
C ASN A 124 4.39 6.40 -8.24
N PRO A 125 3.29 6.50 -9.00
CA PRO A 125 3.26 6.16 -10.41
C PRO A 125 4.11 7.11 -11.28
N PHE A 126 4.46 8.29 -10.78
CA PHE A 126 5.20 9.31 -11.52
C PHE A 126 6.72 9.27 -11.28
N VAL A 127 7.16 8.53 -10.28
CA VAL A 127 8.58 8.41 -9.94
C VAL A 127 8.93 6.92 -9.89
N PRO A 128 9.35 6.34 -11.01
CA PRO A 128 9.71 4.93 -11.03
C PRO A 128 10.90 4.69 -10.10
N PHE A 129 10.82 3.60 -9.34
CA PHE A 129 11.91 3.18 -8.47
C PHE A 129 13.05 2.59 -9.31
N ASP A 130 14.27 3.05 -9.09
CA ASP A 130 15.45 2.43 -9.71
C ASP A 130 15.82 1.14 -8.95
N HIS A 131 15.46 -0.02 -9.51
CA HIS A 131 15.75 -1.33 -8.94
C HIS A 131 17.25 -1.66 -8.81
N LYS A 132 18.13 -0.84 -9.40
CA LYS A 132 19.59 -1.01 -9.26
C LYS A 132 20.11 -0.44 -7.94
N THR A 133 19.33 0.38 -7.25
CA THR A 133 19.71 1.00 -5.98
C THR A 133 18.70 0.64 -4.88
N SER A 134 19.20 0.47 -3.68
CA SER A 134 18.37 0.13 -2.53
C SER A 134 17.53 1.30 -1.99
N ILE A 135 17.95 2.53 -2.28
CA ILE A 135 17.41 3.75 -1.68
C ILE A 135 17.29 4.88 -2.71
N ASN A 136 17.27 4.52 -3.99
CA ASN A 136 17.20 5.47 -5.10
C ASN A 136 18.25 6.61 -4.99
N ASN A 137 19.44 6.28 -4.45
CA ASN A 137 20.56 7.20 -4.16
C ASN A 137 20.18 8.40 -3.27
N SER A 138 19.15 8.28 -2.45
CA SER A 138 18.69 9.34 -1.55
C SER A 138 19.13 9.10 -0.11
N SER A 139 19.93 10.00 0.44
CA SER A 139 20.33 9.97 1.86
C SER A 139 19.13 10.12 2.80
N ALA A 140 18.11 10.87 2.38
CA ALA A 140 16.86 11.01 3.14
C ALA A 140 16.11 9.66 3.23
N LEU A 141 16.08 8.89 2.14
CA LEU A 141 15.49 7.57 2.13
C LEU A 141 16.29 6.58 2.99
N LEU A 142 17.62 6.67 2.96
CA LEU A 142 18.49 5.89 3.85
C LEU A 142 18.17 6.18 5.32
N GLY A 143 18.04 7.45 5.67
CA GLY A 143 17.63 7.87 7.01
C GLY A 143 16.27 7.32 7.40
N TYR A 144 15.29 7.44 6.52
CA TYR A 144 13.91 7.00 6.76
C TYR A 144 13.77 5.47 6.91
N TYR A 145 14.48 4.69 6.08
CA TYR A 145 14.28 3.23 6.04
C TYR A 145 15.16 2.43 6.97
N ILE A 146 16.35 2.92 7.26
CA ILE A 146 17.35 2.18 8.03
C ILE A 146 17.56 2.84 9.39
N PHE A 147 18.01 4.09 9.38
CA PHE A 147 18.38 4.75 10.63
C PHE A 147 17.19 5.15 11.50
N GLY A 148 16.08 5.62 10.89
CA GLY A 148 14.88 5.98 11.62
C GLY A 148 14.27 4.83 12.42
N PRO A 149 13.98 3.68 11.80
CA PRO A 149 13.50 2.49 12.51
C PRO A 149 14.48 1.98 13.57
N LEU A 150 15.80 2.05 13.31
CA LEU A 150 16.82 1.64 14.27
C LEU A 150 16.79 2.52 15.51
N VAL A 151 16.81 3.84 15.35
CA VAL A 151 16.77 4.81 16.46
C VAL A 151 15.45 4.70 17.21
N LEU A 152 14.34 4.59 16.50
CA LEU A 152 13.01 4.42 17.13
C LEU A 152 12.94 3.14 17.96
N SER A 153 13.46 2.02 17.44
CA SER A 153 13.49 0.74 18.13
C SER A 153 14.38 0.79 19.36
N LEU A 154 15.53 1.43 19.28
CA LEU A 154 16.43 1.64 20.42
C LEU A 154 15.78 2.51 21.48
N THR A 155 15.14 3.61 21.08
CA THR A 155 14.42 4.51 22.00
C THR A 155 13.30 3.78 22.71
N HIS A 156 12.49 3.01 21.97
CA HIS A 156 11.42 2.20 22.55
C HIS A 156 11.96 1.16 23.53
N TRP A 157 13.05 0.46 23.18
CA TRP A 157 13.72 -0.50 24.05
C TRP A 157 14.20 0.17 25.35
N LEU A 158 14.84 1.32 25.26
CA LEU A 158 15.29 2.10 26.42
C LEU A 158 14.11 2.45 27.33
N ILE A 159 13.02 3.00 26.78
CA ILE A 159 11.81 3.36 27.54
C ILE A 159 11.27 2.12 28.26
N GLN A 160 11.12 0.98 27.59
CA GLN A 160 10.57 -0.23 28.18
C GLN A 160 11.45 -0.79 29.30
N ASN A 161 12.78 -0.71 29.17
CA ASN A 161 13.70 -1.25 30.18
C ASN A 161 13.95 -0.29 31.35
N THR A 162 13.63 0.99 31.20
CA THR A 162 13.87 2.00 32.26
C THR A 162 12.59 2.41 32.98
N LYS A 163 11.42 2.26 32.34
CA LYS A 163 10.12 2.75 32.88
C LYS A 163 9.78 2.26 34.29
N ASN A 164 10.18 1.04 34.64
CA ASN A 164 9.89 0.41 35.94
C ASN A 164 11.17 0.22 36.77
N SER A 165 12.27 0.87 36.43
CA SER A 165 13.53 0.78 37.15
C SER A 165 13.67 1.96 38.11
N ASN A 166 14.43 1.73 39.18
CA ASN A 166 14.77 2.77 40.14
C ASN A 166 16.01 3.59 39.70
N TYR A 167 16.27 3.69 38.39
CA TYR A 167 17.36 4.51 37.89
C TYR A 167 17.04 5.97 37.99
N GLU A 168 17.91 6.76 38.60
CA GLU A 168 17.79 8.21 38.67
C GLU A 168 18.29 8.90 37.40
N LYS A 169 19.24 8.29 36.69
CA LYS A 169 19.89 8.85 35.50
C LYS A 169 20.26 7.76 34.51
N ILE A 170 20.19 8.09 33.25
CA ILE A 170 20.73 7.29 32.14
C ILE A 170 21.90 8.07 31.56
N LEU A 171 23.06 7.43 31.48
CA LEU A 171 24.28 8.01 30.89
C LEU A 171 24.51 7.38 29.51
N PHE A 172 24.62 8.23 28.51
CA PHE A 172 24.99 7.83 27.16
C PHE A 172 26.47 8.14 26.91
N SER A 173 27.16 7.25 26.22
CA SER A 173 28.49 7.53 25.71
C SER A 173 28.44 8.68 24.69
N SER A 174 29.35 9.64 24.82
CA SER A 174 29.29 10.88 24.03
C SER A 174 29.42 10.68 22.52
N ARG A 175 29.95 9.55 22.08
CA ARG A 175 30.11 9.22 20.67
C ARG A 175 28.81 8.76 20.04
N ASP A 176 28.05 7.93 20.74
CA ASP A 176 26.87 7.24 20.20
C ASP A 176 25.55 7.94 20.58
N SER A 177 25.57 8.83 21.57
CA SER A 177 24.41 9.52 22.10
C SER A 177 23.99 10.80 21.34
N ARG A 178 24.75 11.22 20.33
CA ARG A 178 24.40 12.42 19.54
C ARG A 178 23.24 12.23 18.60
N VAL A 179 22.72 11.00 18.49
CA VAL A 179 21.64 10.62 17.54
C VAL A 179 20.33 10.32 18.28
N ILE A 180 20.33 10.37 19.61
CA ILE A 180 19.15 10.07 20.46
C ILE A 180 18.57 11.35 21.04
#